data_30e786dc1c1dafc47f9745d99faf0139
#
_entry.id   30e786dc1c1dafc47f9745d99faf0139
#
_cell.length_a   1.000
_cell.length_b   1.000
_cell.length_c   1.000
_cell.angle_alpha   90.00
_cell.angle_beta   90.00
_cell.angle_gamma   90.00
#
_symmetry.space_group_name_H-M   'P 1'
#
loop_
_entity.id
_entity.type
_entity.pdbx_description
1 polymer ?
#
loop_
_entity_poly.entity_id
_entity_poly.type
_entity_poly.pdbx_seq_one_letter_code
_entity_poly.pdbx_strand_id
1 'polypeptide(L)'
;MRLEILSVVCLAAVIAVPQVVAADLPFTPAGLGHLEGLLDSCARAIPKSAAEYKKQKERLVQGVSDEDLAKVRAAGEYQETYKAISDQFEKASKDEAAETCKVFQGTAATPTKDTHK
;
A
#
# COMPACT_ATOMS: atom_id res chain seq x y z
N MET A 1 23.13 41.37 -43.67
CA MET A 1 23.08 40.79 -42.87
C MET A 1 21.93 40.45 -42.26
N ARG A 2 21.65 39.55 -41.95
CA ARG A 2 20.58 39.19 -41.49
C ARG A 2 20.75 38.50 -40.42
N LEU A 3 20.27 38.54 -39.52
CA LEU A 3 20.30 37.99 -38.50
C LEU A 3 19.35 37.01 -38.36
N GLU A 4 19.63 35.97 -38.42
CA GLU A 4 18.78 35.00 -38.30
C GLU A 4 18.64 34.73 -36.96
N ILE A 5 17.82 35.08 -36.37
CA ILE A 5 17.55 34.75 -35.12
C ILE A 5 16.96 33.50 -35.12
N LEU A 6 17.66 32.59 -34.88
CA LEU A 6 17.13 31.39 -34.66
C LEU A 6 16.53 31.41 -33.39
N SER A 7 15.43 31.56 -33.35
CA SER A 7 14.64 31.34 -32.24
C SER A 7 14.69 29.94 -31.97
N VAL A 8 15.49 29.61 -31.16
CA VAL A 8 15.47 28.31 -30.70
C VAL A 8 14.36 28.24 -29.78
N VAL A 9 13.39 27.73 -30.21
CA VAL A 9 12.30 27.46 -29.39
C VAL A 9 12.67 26.26 -28.65
N CYS A 10 13.06 26.48 -27.51
CA CYS A 10 13.24 25.41 -26.67
C CYS A 10 11.91 24.92 -26.29
N LEU A 11 11.55 23.93 -26.88
CA LEU A 11 10.39 23.30 -26.49
C LEU A 11 10.72 22.57 -25.30
N ALA A 12 10.49 23.08 -24.25
CA ALA A 12 10.58 22.35 -23.04
C ALA A 12 9.42 21.43 -23.06
N ALA A 13 9.66 20.30 -23.38
CA ALA A 13 8.62 19.32 -23.30
C ALA A 13 8.45 19.06 -21.85
N VAL A 14 7.53 19.67 -21.33
CA VAL A 14 7.21 19.41 -19.98
C VAL A 14 6.46 18.14 -20.01
N ILE A 15 7.07 17.16 -19.59
CA ILE A 15 6.41 15.93 -19.52
C ILE A 15 5.64 15.97 -18.28
N ALA A 16 4.48 16.23 -18.39
CA ALA A 16 3.61 16.24 -17.28
C ALA A 16 3.39 14.82 -16.94
N VAL A 17 4.03 14.38 -16.00
CA VAL A 17 3.77 13.08 -15.50
C VAL A 17 2.50 13.19 -14.73
N PRO A 18 1.55 12.47 -15.08
CA PRO A 18 0.31 12.50 -14.40
C PRO A 18 0.47 11.93 -13.04
N GLN A 19 0.49 12.73 -12.14
CA GLN A 19 0.54 12.28 -10.89
C GLN A 19 -0.72 11.91 -10.44
N VAL A 20 -1.21 10.99 -10.88
CA VAL A 20 -2.46 10.75 -10.78
C VAL A 20 -3.08 10.67 -9.53
N VAL A 21 -2.70 10.18 -8.69
CA VAL A 21 -3.52 9.82 -7.73
C VAL A 21 -3.15 10.13 -6.48
N ALA A 22 -2.00 10.27 -6.38
CA ALA A 22 -1.47 10.26 -5.20
C ALA A 22 -1.92 11.29 -4.28
N ALA A 23 -2.33 12.33 -4.76
CA ALA A 23 -2.56 13.45 -3.94
C ALA A 23 -3.56 13.25 -2.85
N ASP A 24 -4.59 12.57 -3.11
CA ASP A 24 -5.62 12.46 -2.15
C ASP A 24 -5.69 11.19 -1.37
N LEU A 25 -4.79 10.31 -1.62
CA LEU A 25 -4.85 9.04 -0.93
C LEU A 25 -4.07 9.08 0.36
N PRO A 26 -4.58 8.45 1.39
CA PRO A 26 -3.89 8.43 2.67
C PRO A 26 -2.74 7.46 2.73
N PHE A 27 -2.39 6.86 1.62
CA PHE A 27 -1.32 5.89 1.57
C PHE A 27 -0.64 5.89 0.23
N THR A 28 0.56 5.34 0.18
CA THR A 28 1.27 5.16 -1.08
C THR A 28 0.97 3.75 -1.58
N PRO A 29 1.21 3.48 -2.84
CA PRO A 29 1.01 2.12 -3.35
C PRO A 29 1.82 1.09 -2.57
N ALA A 30 3.08 1.38 -2.26
CA ALA A 30 3.88 0.46 -1.48
C ALA A 30 3.31 0.28 -0.08
N GLY A 31 2.87 1.37 0.53
CA GLY A 31 2.29 1.29 1.87
C GLY A 31 1.05 0.45 1.89
N LEU A 32 0.17 0.63 0.92
CA LEU A 32 -1.04 -0.17 0.85
C LEU A 32 -0.69 -1.63 0.58
N GLY A 33 0.26 -1.88 -0.30
CA GLY A 33 0.68 -3.25 -0.59
C GLY A 33 1.20 -3.94 0.65
N HIS A 34 1.95 -3.22 1.47
CA HIS A 34 2.48 -3.75 2.70
C HIS A 34 1.35 -4.12 3.65
N LEU A 35 0.43 -3.20 3.86
CA LEU A 35 -0.67 -3.44 4.80
C LEU A 35 -1.61 -4.51 4.33
N GLU A 36 -1.99 -4.47 3.08
CA GLU A 36 -2.89 -5.50 2.57
C GLU A 36 -2.22 -6.85 2.52
N GLY A 37 -0.93 -6.86 2.21
CA GLY A 37 -0.17 -8.10 2.24
C GLY A 37 -0.14 -8.70 3.62
N LEU A 38 0.06 -7.87 4.63
CA LEU A 38 0.03 -8.33 6.00
C LEU A 38 -1.34 -8.88 6.39
N LEU A 39 -2.37 -8.12 6.08
CA LEU A 39 -3.72 -8.54 6.46
C LEU A 39 -4.14 -9.82 5.79
N ASP A 40 -3.84 -9.93 4.50
CA ASP A 40 -4.20 -11.14 3.78
C ASP A 40 -3.39 -12.34 4.27
N SER A 41 -2.12 -12.12 4.57
CA SER A 41 -1.28 -13.20 5.08
C SER A 41 -1.72 -13.63 6.47
N CYS A 42 -2.13 -12.67 7.29
CA CYS A 42 -2.63 -13.00 8.62
C CYS A 42 -3.96 -13.74 8.55
N ALA A 43 -4.79 -13.40 7.58
CA ALA A 43 -6.05 -14.11 7.40
C ALA A 43 -5.78 -15.58 7.07
N ARG A 44 -4.74 -15.83 6.31
CA ARG A 44 -4.38 -17.21 5.99
C ARG A 44 -3.73 -17.92 7.17
N ALA A 45 -2.93 -17.20 7.94
CA ALA A 45 -2.23 -17.81 9.08
C ALA A 45 -3.18 -18.09 10.24
N ILE A 46 -4.18 -17.25 10.43
CA ILE A 46 -5.13 -17.42 11.52
C ILE A 46 -6.53 -17.38 10.95
N PRO A 47 -6.98 -18.48 10.35
CA PRO A 47 -8.26 -18.46 9.65
C PRO A 47 -9.46 -18.08 10.51
N LYS A 48 -9.41 -18.36 11.78
CA LYS A 48 -10.53 -18.00 12.62
C LYS A 48 -10.65 -16.49 12.80
N SER A 49 -9.59 -15.75 12.51
CA SER A 49 -9.62 -14.30 12.59
C SER A 49 -9.71 -13.66 11.21
N ALA A 50 -9.90 -14.45 10.19
CA ALA A 50 -9.90 -13.93 8.82
C ALA A 50 -10.93 -12.84 8.60
N ALA A 51 -12.11 -12.97 9.19
CA ALA A 51 -13.15 -11.97 9.03
C ALA A 51 -12.72 -10.62 9.61
N GLU A 52 -12.01 -10.67 10.72
CA GLU A 52 -11.54 -9.46 11.36
C GLU A 52 -10.48 -8.77 10.49
N TYR A 53 -9.56 -9.52 9.95
CA TYR A 53 -8.55 -8.95 9.07
C TYR A 53 -9.17 -8.37 7.81
N LYS A 54 -10.21 -9.01 7.31
CA LYS A 54 -10.90 -8.49 6.15
C LYS A 54 -11.54 -7.15 6.45
N LYS A 55 -12.12 -7.01 7.63
CA LYS A 55 -12.72 -5.74 8.02
C LYS A 55 -11.66 -4.66 8.12
N GLN A 56 -10.51 -4.99 8.66
CA GLN A 56 -9.44 -4.02 8.75
C GLN A 56 -8.99 -3.57 7.38
N LYS A 57 -8.93 -4.52 6.45
CA LYS A 57 -8.56 -4.20 5.10
C LYS A 57 -9.56 -3.23 4.48
N GLU A 58 -10.83 -3.46 4.72
CA GLU A 58 -11.86 -2.58 4.20
C GLU A 58 -11.76 -1.19 4.81
N ARG A 59 -11.39 -1.10 6.07
CA ARG A 59 -11.23 0.19 6.71
C ARG A 59 -10.07 0.98 6.16
N LEU A 60 -9.02 0.30 5.77
CA LEU A 60 -7.87 0.98 5.20
C LEU A 60 -8.23 1.79 3.98
N VAL A 61 -9.15 1.29 3.19
CA VAL A 61 -9.48 1.93 1.93
C VAL A 61 -10.85 2.60 1.96
N GLN A 62 -11.39 2.79 3.14
CA GLN A 62 -12.67 3.41 3.26
C GLN A 62 -12.63 4.82 2.69
N GLY A 63 -13.56 5.16 1.87
CA GLY A 63 -13.58 6.47 1.25
C GLY A 63 -12.79 6.59 -0.04
N VAL A 64 -12.10 5.53 -0.43
CA VAL A 64 -11.37 5.54 -1.68
C VAL A 64 -12.22 4.86 -2.74
N SER A 65 -12.33 5.48 -3.90
CA SER A 65 -13.18 4.91 -4.95
C SER A 65 -12.59 3.61 -5.48
N ASP A 66 -13.44 2.78 -6.02
CA ASP A 66 -12.99 1.53 -6.61
C ASP A 66 -12.02 1.75 -7.75
N GLU A 67 -12.24 2.82 -8.50
CA GLU A 67 -11.38 3.14 -9.60
C GLU A 67 -9.98 3.49 -9.11
N ASP A 68 -9.89 4.32 -8.08
CA ASP A 68 -8.60 4.70 -7.54
C ASP A 68 -7.89 3.51 -6.90
N LEU A 69 -8.66 2.67 -6.23
CA LEU A 69 -8.07 1.47 -5.66
C LEU A 69 -7.50 0.56 -6.73
N ALA A 70 -8.23 0.41 -7.83
CA ALA A 70 -7.74 -0.43 -8.90
C ALA A 70 -6.41 0.09 -9.45
N LYS A 71 -6.29 1.40 -9.55
CA LYS A 71 -5.05 1.99 -10.03
C LYS A 71 -3.90 1.75 -9.08
N VAL A 72 -4.14 1.94 -7.80
CA VAL A 72 -3.11 1.72 -6.82
C VAL A 72 -2.69 0.27 -6.80
N ARG A 73 -3.64 -0.63 -6.85
CA ARG A 73 -3.32 -2.05 -6.80
C ARG A 73 -2.67 -2.58 -8.07
N ALA A 74 -2.81 -1.84 -9.17
CA ALA A 74 -2.12 -2.20 -10.39
C ALA A 74 -0.70 -1.65 -10.43
N ALA A 75 -0.34 -0.79 -9.52
CA ALA A 75 0.99 -0.22 -9.52
C ALA A 75 2.03 -1.26 -9.15
N GLY A 76 3.16 -1.21 -9.83
CA GLY A 76 4.22 -2.18 -9.55
C GLY A 76 4.68 -2.16 -8.12
N GLU A 77 4.77 -0.98 -7.52
CA GLU A 77 5.20 -0.86 -6.14
C GLU A 77 4.27 -1.58 -5.19
N TYR A 78 2.98 -1.50 -5.45
CA TYR A 78 2.02 -2.22 -4.62
C TYR A 78 2.25 -3.72 -4.76
N GLN A 79 2.35 -4.19 -5.98
CA GLN A 79 2.46 -5.61 -6.23
C GLN A 79 3.74 -6.20 -5.68
N GLU A 80 4.83 -5.48 -5.83
CA GLU A 80 6.10 -5.96 -5.32
C GLU A 80 6.10 -6.05 -3.81
N THR A 81 5.56 -5.03 -3.17
CA THR A 81 5.53 -5.02 -1.72
C THR A 81 4.59 -6.09 -1.17
N TYR A 82 3.42 -6.20 -1.79
CA TYR A 82 2.46 -7.22 -1.40
C TYR A 82 3.08 -8.61 -1.51
N LYS A 83 3.74 -8.85 -2.62
CA LYS A 83 4.35 -10.16 -2.84
C LYS A 83 5.47 -10.43 -1.85
N ALA A 84 6.27 -9.43 -1.57
CA ALA A 84 7.37 -9.61 -0.63
C ALA A 84 6.85 -10.01 0.75
N ILE A 85 5.77 -9.37 1.19
CA ILE A 85 5.17 -9.70 2.47
C ILE A 85 4.60 -11.12 2.44
N SER A 86 3.88 -11.45 1.39
CA SER A 86 3.32 -12.80 1.26
C SER A 86 4.40 -13.86 1.29
N ASP A 87 5.50 -13.60 0.58
CA ASP A 87 6.59 -14.57 0.52
C ASP A 87 7.24 -14.75 1.89
N GLN A 88 7.36 -13.67 2.65
CA GLN A 88 7.92 -13.78 3.98
C GLN A 88 7.05 -14.66 4.87
N PHE A 89 5.74 -14.50 4.76
CA PHE A 89 4.85 -15.32 5.56
C PHE A 89 4.88 -16.78 5.14
N GLU A 90 5.06 -17.03 3.85
CA GLU A 90 5.15 -18.40 3.39
C GLU A 90 6.40 -19.10 3.91
N LYS A 91 7.47 -18.35 4.11
CA LYS A 91 8.68 -18.91 4.61
C LYS A 91 8.72 -19.05 6.12
N ALA A 92 7.88 -18.31 6.79
CA ALA A 92 7.83 -18.34 8.24
C ALA A 92 7.07 -19.57 8.71
N SER A 93 7.38 -20.01 9.91
CA SER A 93 6.61 -21.10 10.49
C SER A 93 5.25 -20.56 10.88
N LYS A 94 4.32 -21.45 11.12
CA LYS A 94 3.00 -21.04 11.51
C LYS A 94 3.03 -20.25 12.79
N ASP A 95 3.87 -20.63 13.72
CA ASP A 95 3.96 -19.95 14.99
C ASP A 95 4.51 -18.54 14.82
N GLU A 96 5.52 -18.39 13.98
CA GLU A 96 6.09 -17.08 13.73
C GLU A 96 5.08 -16.17 13.07
N ALA A 97 4.37 -16.71 12.11
CA ALA A 97 3.36 -15.92 11.41
C ALA A 97 2.27 -15.50 12.37
N ALA A 98 1.83 -16.40 13.22
CA ALA A 98 0.79 -16.09 14.18
C ALA A 98 1.24 -15.02 15.17
N GLU A 99 2.49 -15.09 15.60
CA GLU A 99 3.02 -14.10 16.52
C GLU A 99 3.05 -12.72 15.89
N THR A 100 3.49 -12.64 14.65
CA THR A 100 3.50 -11.38 13.93
C THR A 100 2.09 -10.81 13.83
N CYS A 101 1.14 -11.66 13.55
CA CYS A 101 -0.23 -11.20 13.38
C CYS A 101 -0.86 -10.77 14.69
N LYS A 102 -0.45 -11.36 15.79
CA LYS A 102 -0.98 -10.93 17.08
C LYS A 102 -0.57 -9.52 17.39
N VAL A 103 0.69 -9.20 17.13
CA VAL A 103 1.17 -7.85 17.36
C VAL A 103 0.37 -6.86 16.53
N PHE A 104 0.15 -7.22 15.28
CA PHE A 104 -0.57 -6.36 14.38
C PHE A 104 -2.03 -6.21 14.82
N GLN A 105 -2.62 -7.27 15.27
CA GLN A 105 -3.98 -7.23 15.76
C GLN A 105 -4.12 -6.28 16.93
N GLY A 106 -3.22 -6.36 17.86
CA GLY A 106 -3.24 -5.47 19.00
C GLY A 106 -3.11 -4.03 18.61
N THR A 107 -2.22 -3.75 17.69
CA THR A 107 -2.02 -2.41 17.23
C THR A 107 -3.24 -1.86 16.54
N ALA A 108 -3.86 -2.68 15.73
CA ALA A 108 -5.03 -2.22 15.00
C ALA A 108 -6.19 -2.00 15.93
N ALA A 109 -6.25 -2.78 16.98
CA ALA A 109 -7.38 -2.68 17.87
C ALA A 109 -7.31 -1.43 18.72
N THR A 110 -6.10 -1.01 19.13
CA THR A 110 -6.06 0.11 19.96
C THR A 110 -4.96 0.93 19.58
N PRO A 111 -5.17 1.83 18.84
CA PRO A 111 -4.13 2.69 18.40
C PRO A 111 -3.60 3.47 19.52
N THR A 112 -3.70 3.44 20.49
CA THR A 112 -3.22 4.31 21.40
C THR A 112 -2.42 3.93 22.35
N LYS A 113 -2.11 3.97 22.97
CA LYS A 113 -1.58 3.89 23.77
C LYS A 113 -0.87 3.53 24.26
N ASP A 114 -0.51 3.54 24.63
CA ASP A 114 0.18 3.25 25.02
C ASP A 114 0.65 2.97 25.71
N THR A 115 0.72 2.84 26.13
CA THR A 115 1.08 2.54 26.77
C THR A 115 1.85 2.41 27.35
N HIS A 116 2.08 2.34 27.80
CA HIS A 116 2.78 2.10 28.26
C HIS A 116 3.17 1.89 28.99
N LYS A 117 3.00 1.77 29.37
CA LYS A 117 3.38 1.56 30.10
C LYS A 117 3.96 1.35 30.47
#